data_0b3a778a9a58b0104b715440afff79a3
#
_entry.id   0b3a778a9a58b0104b715440afff79a3
#
_cell.length_a   1.000
_cell.length_b   1.000
_cell.length_c   1.000
_cell.angle_alpha   90.00
_cell.angle_beta   90.00
_cell.angle_gamma   90.00
#
_symmetry.space_group_name_H-M   'P 1'
#
loop_
_entity.id
_entity.type
_entity.pdbx_description
1 polymer ?
#
loop_
_entity_poly.entity_id
_entity_poly.type
_entity_poly.pdbx_seq_one_letter_code
_entity_poly.pdbx_strand_id
1 'polypeptide(L)'
;MAEYSTPANTPLSDDLVRQLRQDFPILNTEVNGHPLVYLDSGATSQKPLQVLDAERDFYLHANSAVHRGAHTLAVEATDLFEDARITVANFVGATDEEIVWTSN
;
A
#
# COMPACT_ATOMS: atom_id res chain seq x y z
N MET A 1 -3.01 -13.94 1.71
CA MET A 1 -3.43 -12.56 2.02
C MET A 1 -4.82 -12.65 2.67
N ALA A 2 -4.96 -12.21 3.91
CA ALA A 2 -6.28 -12.17 4.53
C ALA A 2 -7.09 -11.05 3.87
N GLU A 3 -8.22 -11.38 3.25
CA GLU A 3 -9.17 -10.39 2.77
C GLU A 3 -9.87 -9.78 3.98
N TYR A 4 -9.51 -8.55 4.32
CA TYR A 4 -10.20 -7.78 5.33
C TYR A 4 -11.46 -7.16 4.72
N SER A 5 -12.49 -7.98 4.55
CA SER A 5 -13.80 -7.50 4.11
C SER A 5 -14.64 -7.13 5.34
N THR A 6 -14.54 -5.89 5.80
CA THR A 6 -15.53 -5.35 6.74
C THR A 6 -16.67 -4.71 5.96
N PRO A 7 -17.93 -5.05 6.25
CA PRO A 7 -19.06 -4.31 5.69
C PRO A 7 -18.94 -2.82 6.02
N ALA A 8 -19.29 -1.97 5.08
CA ALA A 8 -19.37 -0.53 5.32
C ALA A 8 -20.22 -0.27 6.56
N ASN A 9 -19.72 0.50 7.52
CA ASN A 9 -20.35 0.84 8.81
C ASN A 9 -20.24 -0.21 9.94
N THR A 10 -19.43 -1.27 9.80
CA THR A 10 -19.13 -2.12 10.96
C THR A 10 -18.00 -1.50 11.78
N PRO A 11 -18.19 -1.22 13.08
CA PRO A 11 -17.10 -0.74 13.93
C PRO A 11 -15.94 -1.74 13.95
N LEU A 12 -14.70 -1.24 13.94
CA LEU A 12 -13.54 -2.08 14.11
C LEU A 12 -13.57 -2.74 15.50
N SER A 13 -13.53 -4.07 15.53
CA SER A 13 -13.37 -4.79 16.79
C SER A 13 -11.92 -4.75 17.26
N ASP A 14 -11.69 -4.91 18.57
CA ASP A 14 -10.34 -5.00 19.12
C ASP A 14 -9.54 -6.17 18.51
N ASP A 15 -10.21 -7.27 18.18
CA ASP A 15 -9.56 -8.41 17.54
C ASP A 15 -9.11 -8.08 16.11
N LEU A 16 -9.96 -7.41 15.35
CA LEU A 16 -9.59 -6.94 14.00
C LEU A 16 -8.44 -5.93 14.06
N VAL A 17 -8.47 -5.00 15.00
CA VAL A 17 -7.36 -4.04 15.21
C VAL A 17 -6.05 -4.79 15.53
N ARG A 18 -6.09 -5.80 16.40
CA ARG A 18 -4.92 -6.62 16.70
C ARG A 18 -4.40 -7.36 15.48
N GLN A 19 -5.27 -7.88 14.61
CA GLN A 19 -4.88 -8.52 13.36
C GLN A 19 -4.23 -7.52 12.40
N LEU A 20 -4.85 -6.36 12.18
CA LEU A 20 -4.31 -5.32 11.30
C LEU A 20 -2.93 -4.81 11.75
N ARG A 21 -2.72 -4.70 13.07
CA ARG A 21 -1.42 -4.30 13.62
C ARG A 21 -0.30 -5.28 13.30
N GLN A 22 -0.58 -6.56 13.07
CA GLN A 22 0.42 -7.56 12.69
C GLN A 22 1.02 -7.31 11.31
N ASP A 23 0.29 -6.61 10.43
CA ASP A 23 0.80 -6.20 9.12
C ASP A 23 1.88 -5.10 9.21
N PHE A 24 2.06 -4.50 10.39
CA PHE A 24 3.02 -3.42 10.64
C PHE A 24 4.07 -3.87 11.68
N PRO A 25 5.13 -4.57 11.27
CA PRO A 25 6.12 -5.13 12.21
C PRO A 25 6.74 -4.11 13.17
N ILE A 26 6.90 -2.86 12.72
CA ILE A 26 7.44 -1.80 13.55
C ILE A 26 6.60 -1.56 14.83
N LEU A 27 5.30 -1.82 14.78
CA LEU A 27 4.41 -1.65 15.93
C LEU A 27 4.64 -2.70 17.04
N ASN A 28 5.42 -3.74 16.75
CA ASN A 28 5.82 -4.76 17.72
C ASN A 28 7.18 -4.48 18.35
N THR A 29 7.77 -3.31 18.11
CA THR A 29 9.04 -2.91 18.70
C THR A 29 8.85 -2.28 20.08
N GLU A 30 9.93 -2.19 20.82
CA GLU A 30 9.96 -1.51 22.12
C GLU A 30 10.84 -0.27 22.06
N VAL A 31 10.45 0.76 22.81
CA VAL A 31 11.23 1.98 23.00
C VAL A 31 11.37 2.22 24.50
N ASN A 32 12.61 2.33 24.97
CA ASN A 32 12.93 2.51 26.40
C ASN A 32 12.29 1.42 27.30
N GLY A 33 12.21 0.18 26.82
CA GLY A 33 11.64 -0.94 27.56
C GLY A 33 10.11 -0.97 27.61
N HIS A 34 9.44 -0.15 26.80
CA HIS A 34 7.98 -0.11 26.70
C HIS A 34 7.53 -0.40 25.26
N PRO A 35 6.35 -1.03 25.07
CA PRO A 35 5.78 -1.21 23.73
C PRO A 35 5.64 0.13 23.00
N LEU A 36 5.97 0.15 21.71
CA LEU A 36 5.85 1.35 20.89
C LEU A 36 4.40 1.82 20.83
N VAL A 37 4.18 3.08 21.15
CA VAL A 37 2.96 3.83 20.83
C VAL A 37 3.34 4.89 19.79
N TYR A 38 2.88 4.71 18.55
CA TYR A 38 3.18 5.60 17.44
C TYR A 38 1.98 6.50 17.14
N LEU A 39 2.11 7.79 17.33
CA LEU A 39 1.05 8.79 17.16
C LEU A 39 1.45 9.93 16.20
N ASP A 40 2.44 9.69 15.34
CA ASP A 40 3.00 10.74 14.46
C ASP A 40 2.74 10.45 12.96
N SER A 41 1.60 9.84 12.65
CA SER A 41 1.21 9.55 11.26
C SER A 41 1.02 10.81 10.40
N GLY A 42 0.85 11.97 11.03
CA GLY A 42 0.83 13.25 10.32
C GLY A 42 2.17 13.64 9.70
N ALA A 43 3.28 13.22 10.30
CA ALA A 43 4.61 13.40 9.75
C ALA A 43 4.93 12.32 8.70
N THR A 44 4.70 11.06 9.06
CA THR A 44 4.84 9.91 8.15
C THR A 44 4.02 8.74 8.67
N SER A 45 3.31 8.07 7.78
CA SER A 45 2.57 6.85 8.10
C SER A 45 3.49 5.64 8.05
N GLN A 46 3.28 4.70 8.96
CA GLN A 46 3.92 3.39 8.89
C GLN A 46 3.39 2.62 7.68
N LYS A 47 4.21 1.76 7.08
CA LYS A 47 3.85 0.99 5.91
C LYS A 47 3.62 -0.47 6.29
N PRO A 48 2.50 -1.06 5.83
CA PRO A 48 2.25 -2.48 6.04
C PRO A 48 3.17 -3.34 5.16
N LEU A 49 3.36 -4.59 5.56
CA LEU A 49 4.17 -5.56 4.81
C LEU A 49 3.76 -5.67 3.35
N GLN A 50 2.47 -5.65 3.05
CA GLN A 50 1.95 -5.75 1.68
C GLN A 50 2.48 -4.63 0.77
N VAL A 51 2.61 -3.41 1.30
CA VAL A 51 3.17 -2.27 0.55
C VAL A 51 4.67 -2.43 0.37
N LEU A 52 5.38 -2.82 1.43
CA LEU A 52 6.84 -3.02 1.38
C LEU A 52 7.22 -4.15 0.42
N ASP A 53 6.48 -5.25 0.45
CA ASP A 53 6.72 -6.40 -0.42
C ASP A 53 6.40 -6.06 -1.88
N ALA A 54 5.31 -5.35 -2.16
CA ALA A 54 4.96 -4.91 -3.51
C ALA A 54 6.03 -3.98 -4.10
N GLU A 55 6.54 -3.02 -3.33
CA GLU A 55 7.63 -2.14 -3.76
C GLU A 55 8.92 -2.93 -4.01
N ARG A 56 9.27 -3.82 -3.09
CA ARG A 56 10.44 -4.69 -3.24
C ARG A 56 10.35 -5.56 -4.49
N ASP A 57 9.22 -6.22 -4.69
CA ASP A 57 9.01 -7.12 -5.82
C ASP A 57 9.08 -6.36 -7.15
N PHE A 58 8.54 -5.15 -7.21
CA PHE A 58 8.67 -4.29 -8.37
C PHE A 58 10.14 -4.03 -8.72
N TYR A 59 10.95 -3.61 -7.76
CA TYR A 59 12.37 -3.35 -8.01
C TYR A 59 13.18 -4.60 -8.33
N LEU A 60 12.82 -5.74 -7.78
CA LEU A 60 13.53 -7.00 -8.04
C LEU A 60 13.19 -7.61 -9.41
N HIS A 61 11.97 -7.39 -9.93
CA HIS A 61 11.46 -8.18 -11.05
C HIS A 61 10.88 -7.38 -12.22
N ALA A 62 10.42 -6.16 -12.02
CA ALA A 62 9.62 -5.42 -13.01
C ALA A 62 10.10 -3.97 -13.24
N ASN A 63 11.15 -3.51 -12.56
CA ASN A 63 11.57 -2.12 -12.67
C ASN A 63 12.02 -1.77 -14.09
N SER A 64 11.29 -0.89 -14.75
CA SER A 64 11.56 -0.41 -16.08
C SER A 64 10.87 0.93 -16.35
N ALA A 65 11.11 1.48 -17.55
CA ALA A 65 10.53 2.76 -17.96
C ALA A 65 9.04 2.60 -18.30
N VAL A 66 8.19 3.17 -17.46
CA VAL A 66 6.76 3.23 -17.66
C VAL A 66 6.46 4.10 -18.89
N HIS A 67 5.62 3.61 -19.81
CA HIS A 67 5.22 4.27 -21.07
C HIS A 67 6.35 4.63 -22.05
N ARG A 68 7.58 4.23 -21.81
CA ARG A 68 8.74 4.65 -22.62
C ARG A 68 9.55 3.52 -23.25
N GLY A 69 9.12 2.29 -23.13
CA GLY A 69 9.82 1.14 -23.68
C GLY A 69 8.88 0.19 -24.42
N ALA A 70 9.39 -0.47 -25.45
CA ALA A 70 8.63 -1.47 -26.23
C ALA A 70 9.03 -2.92 -25.85
N HIS A 71 9.88 -3.11 -24.88
CA HIS A 71 10.31 -4.42 -24.40
C HIS A 71 9.40 -4.93 -23.26
N THR A 72 9.46 -6.23 -22.99
CA THR A 72 8.56 -6.91 -22.04
C THR A 72 8.54 -6.29 -20.66
N LEU A 73 9.69 -5.96 -20.07
CA LEU A 73 9.73 -5.31 -18.74
C LEU A 73 9.05 -3.95 -18.72
N ALA A 74 9.17 -3.16 -19.79
CA ALA A 74 8.52 -1.87 -19.87
C ALA A 74 6.99 -2.00 -19.98
N VAL A 75 6.51 -3.02 -20.71
CA VAL A 75 5.08 -3.33 -20.76
C VAL A 75 4.57 -3.74 -19.38
N GLU A 76 5.28 -4.64 -18.71
CA GLU A 76 4.92 -5.10 -17.36
C GLU A 76 4.90 -3.95 -16.34
N ALA A 77 5.92 -3.10 -16.34
CA ALA A 77 5.96 -1.92 -15.47
C ALA A 77 4.82 -0.94 -15.77
N THR A 78 4.45 -0.78 -17.03
CA THR A 78 3.32 0.06 -17.46
C THR A 78 1.99 -0.51 -16.99
N ASP A 79 1.79 -1.82 -17.13
CA ASP A 79 0.57 -2.48 -16.68
C ASP A 79 0.39 -2.33 -15.17
N LEU A 80 1.44 -2.56 -14.37
CA LEU A 80 1.40 -2.36 -12.92
C LEU A 80 1.05 -0.90 -12.54
N PHE A 81 1.60 0.07 -13.24
CA PHE A 81 1.32 1.49 -13.03
C PHE A 81 -0.15 1.83 -13.33
N GLU A 82 -0.67 1.35 -14.46
CA GLU A 82 -2.05 1.59 -14.86
C GLU A 82 -3.05 0.85 -13.98
N ASP A 83 -2.78 -0.39 -13.58
CA ASP A 83 -3.61 -1.16 -12.65
C ASP A 83 -3.70 -0.47 -11.28
N ALA A 84 -2.60 0.10 -10.80
CA ALA A 84 -2.60 0.89 -9.57
C ALA A 84 -3.49 2.15 -9.70
N ARG A 85 -3.44 2.83 -10.86
CA ARG A 85 -4.30 3.99 -11.15
C ARG A 85 -5.78 3.63 -11.15
N ILE A 86 -6.13 2.53 -11.79
CA ILE A 86 -7.51 1.99 -11.82
C ILE A 86 -7.97 1.63 -10.39
N THR A 87 -7.12 0.99 -9.61
CA THR A 87 -7.42 0.62 -8.23
C THR A 87 -7.74 1.84 -7.37
N VAL A 88 -6.94 2.90 -7.46
CA VAL A 88 -7.17 4.16 -6.73
C VAL A 88 -8.45 4.85 -7.24
N ALA A 89 -8.68 4.88 -8.55
CA ALA A 89 -9.89 5.45 -9.13
C ALA A 89 -11.14 4.78 -8.57
N ASN A 90 -11.18 3.45 -8.58
CA ASN A 90 -12.30 2.69 -8.02
C ASN A 90 -12.52 2.97 -6.53
N PHE A 91 -11.43 3.09 -5.77
CA PHE A 91 -11.52 3.37 -4.33
C PHE A 91 -12.15 4.73 -4.03
N VAL A 92 -11.85 5.76 -4.81
CA VAL A 92 -12.39 7.12 -4.62
C VAL A 92 -13.66 7.40 -5.42
N GLY A 93 -14.16 6.43 -6.19
CA GLY A 93 -15.36 6.59 -7.01
C GLY A 93 -15.15 7.48 -8.26
N ALA A 94 -13.93 7.49 -8.80
CA ALA A 94 -13.55 8.23 -9.99
C ALA A 94 -13.29 7.30 -11.18
N THR A 95 -13.06 7.87 -12.35
CA THR A 95 -12.51 7.16 -13.52
C THR A 95 -10.97 7.20 -13.47
N ASP A 96 -10.31 6.28 -14.15
CA ASP A 96 -8.85 6.25 -14.23
C ASP A 96 -8.26 7.50 -14.89
N GLU A 97 -9.00 8.13 -15.83
CA GLU A 97 -8.62 9.39 -16.47
C GLU A 97 -8.60 10.60 -15.50
N GLU A 98 -9.31 10.49 -14.38
CA GLU A 98 -9.37 11.53 -13.34
C GLU A 98 -8.25 11.41 -12.30
N ILE A 99 -7.44 10.34 -12.36
CA ILE A 99 -6.31 10.11 -11.44
C ILE A 99 -5.00 10.57 -12.07
N VAL A 100 -4.33 11.47 -11.40
CA VAL A 100 -3.01 11.98 -11.81
C VAL A 100 -2.01 11.74 -10.68
N TRP A 101 -0.92 11.03 -10.99
CA TRP A 101 0.17 10.84 -10.06
C TRP A 101 1.05 12.09 -10.00
N THR A 102 1.32 12.56 -8.80
CA THR A 102 2.20 13.71 -8.55
C THR A 102 3.26 13.34 -7.50
N SER A 103 4.33 14.12 -7.44
CA SER A 103 5.38 13.91 -6.43
C SER A 103 5.03 14.52 -5.06
N ASN A 104 4.01 15.33 -5.00
CA ASN A 104 3.49 15.96 -3.77
C ASN A 104 1.98 16.17 -3.87
#